data_26ae7e8cbc75abe317c24cd9d1ed80ad
#
_entry.id   26ae7e8cbc75abe317c24cd9d1ed80ad
#
_cell.length_a   1.000
_cell.length_b   1.000
_cell.length_c   1.000
_cell.angle_alpha   90.00
_cell.angle_beta   90.00
_cell.angle_gamma   90.00
#
_symmetry.space_group_name_H-M   'P 1'
#
loop_
_entity.id
_entity.type
_entity.pdbx_description
1 polymer ?
#
loop_
_entity_poly.entity_id
_entity_poly.type
_entity_poly.pdbx_seq_one_letter_code
_entity_poly.pdbx_strand_id
1 'polypeptide(L)'
;MGFARGQKIDVKDLVVEDGYVYANVTSVGADTAGLLPDLMKGIVTGLNFPKSMHWGSLDFHFVRPIRWFVALFDKDVIPFELANVKSGNVSRGHRFLGTGDFTIESPAAYEETCKEHFLIVDPEVRKQMILEGLQKLADEKGGTIIMDDDLLEEVVYLVEYPTALCGEFDEDYLKLPEAAIITPMKDHQRYFPMRDKDGKLMNLFLTVRNGNDYHLETVQHGNERVLRARLDDAKFFFEEDKKHKLADYTEKLKKIVFQDGLGTLYDKAQRLEKITVFLNHKLDLGLDDAKLQRASLLAKADLATQMVMEFTELQGVMGKEYASSTAKMPAWPKPSTNSTSAFVRRRPAADRHGQSPGIADKFDTITGMFSRGFIPTGSQDPLPCAARPSVPSTSSWMPAGTSTAMKSFLRPQSPRRRRGRRSQVMGQLDDLL
;
A
#
# COMPACT_ATOMS: atom_id res chain seq x y z
N MET A 1 41.74 -19.04 25.79
CA MET A 1 40.55 -19.19 26.66
C MET A 1 39.26 -18.72 25.99
N GLY A 2 39.15 -17.52 25.39
CA GLY A 2 37.93 -17.06 24.73
C GLY A 2 37.48 -17.92 23.54
N PHE A 3 38.39 -18.32 22.69
CA PHE A 3 38.12 -19.18 21.55
C PHE A 3 37.58 -20.57 21.95
N ALA A 4 38.20 -21.24 22.91
CA ALA A 4 37.74 -22.53 23.45
C ALA A 4 36.31 -22.43 24.04
N ARG A 5 36.01 -21.35 24.77
CA ARG A 5 34.64 -21.11 25.30
C ARG A 5 33.62 -20.90 24.17
N GLY A 6 33.98 -20.16 23.14
CA GLY A 6 33.09 -19.92 21.98
C GLY A 6 32.77 -21.20 21.24
N GLN A 7 33.71 -22.14 21.16
CA GLN A 7 33.53 -23.45 20.51
C GLN A 7 33.07 -24.56 21.50
N LYS A 8 32.86 -24.25 22.77
CA LYS A 8 32.43 -25.20 23.83
C LYS A 8 33.35 -26.44 23.96
N ILE A 9 34.66 -26.24 23.82
CA ILE A 9 35.68 -27.28 23.97
C ILE A 9 36.66 -26.95 25.09
N ASP A 10 37.36 -27.95 25.59
CA ASP A 10 38.42 -27.74 26.58
C ASP A 10 39.63 -27.09 25.88
N VAL A 11 40.35 -26.22 26.61
CA VAL A 11 41.57 -25.56 26.12
C VAL A 11 42.65 -26.56 25.70
N LYS A 12 42.70 -27.71 26.35
CA LYS A 12 43.69 -28.81 26.05
C LYS A 12 43.40 -29.49 24.71
N ASP A 13 42.20 -29.36 24.17
CA ASP A 13 41.78 -29.96 22.88
C ASP A 13 42.00 -29.01 21.69
N LEU A 14 42.61 -27.86 21.97
CA LEU A 14 43.03 -26.92 20.91
C LEU A 14 44.33 -27.41 20.26
N VAL A 15 44.36 -27.37 18.94
CA VAL A 15 45.55 -27.67 18.13
C VAL A 15 46.15 -26.36 17.63
N VAL A 16 47.46 -26.22 17.75
CA VAL A 16 48.19 -25.06 17.22
C VAL A 16 48.97 -25.55 16.00
N GLU A 17 48.68 -25.02 14.83
CA GLU A 17 49.32 -25.37 13.55
C GLU A 17 49.56 -24.06 12.78
N ASP A 18 50.78 -23.90 12.25
CA ASP A 18 51.22 -22.72 11.47
C ASP A 18 50.94 -21.35 12.17
N GLY A 19 51.01 -21.31 13.48
CA GLY A 19 50.78 -20.09 14.25
C GLY A 19 49.31 -19.73 14.50
N TYR A 20 48.39 -20.57 14.05
CA TYR A 20 46.93 -20.43 14.27
C TYR A 20 46.43 -21.48 15.29
N VAL A 21 45.34 -21.14 15.95
CA VAL A 21 44.68 -22.03 16.93
C VAL A 21 43.45 -22.64 16.26
N TYR A 22 43.42 -23.95 16.18
CA TYR A 22 42.30 -24.72 15.62
C TYR A 22 41.56 -25.48 16.73
N ALA A 23 40.27 -25.64 16.53
CA ALA A 23 39.42 -26.49 17.37
C ALA A 23 38.85 -27.61 16.49
N ASN A 24 39.19 -28.87 16.77
CA ASN A 24 38.56 -30.00 16.15
C ASN A 24 37.22 -30.25 16.89
N VAL A 25 36.11 -29.77 16.31
CA VAL A 25 34.79 -29.99 16.85
C VAL A 25 34.11 -31.12 16.07
N THR A 26 33.90 -32.25 16.73
CA THR A 26 33.11 -33.33 16.17
C THR A 26 31.66 -33.07 16.50
N SER A 27 30.87 -32.71 15.47
CA SER A 27 29.41 -32.61 15.60
C SER A 27 28.82 -33.99 15.28
N VAL A 28 28.24 -34.61 16.26
CA VAL A 28 27.45 -35.83 16.06
C VAL A 28 26.13 -35.39 15.44
N GLY A 29 25.81 -35.86 14.23
CA GLY A 29 24.51 -35.62 13.60
C GLY A 29 23.39 -36.20 14.48
N ALA A 30 22.27 -35.54 14.48
CA ALA A 30 21.04 -36.05 15.11
C ALA A 30 20.10 -36.57 14.01
N ASP A 31 19.24 -37.50 14.37
CA ASP A 31 18.21 -37.99 13.47
C ASP A 31 17.25 -36.84 13.09
N THR A 32 17.01 -36.67 11.80
CA THR A 32 16.18 -35.59 11.29
C THR A 32 14.79 -35.59 11.87
N ALA A 33 14.14 -36.74 11.96
CA ALA A 33 12.78 -36.88 12.50
C ALA A 33 12.69 -36.37 13.94
N GLY A 34 13.74 -36.59 14.73
CA GLY A 34 13.83 -36.11 16.12
C GLY A 34 13.98 -34.59 16.26
N LEU A 35 14.56 -33.92 15.27
CA LEU A 35 14.78 -32.46 15.26
C LEU A 35 13.59 -31.66 14.76
N LEU A 36 12.79 -32.24 13.86
CA LEU A 36 11.71 -31.57 13.16
C LEU A 36 10.61 -31.00 14.08
N PRO A 37 10.16 -31.65 15.17
CA PRO A 37 9.13 -31.10 16.04
C PRO A 37 9.44 -29.73 16.61
N ASP A 38 10.65 -29.54 17.13
CA ASP A 38 11.08 -28.26 17.70
C ASP A 38 11.37 -27.22 16.61
N LEU A 39 11.91 -27.65 15.48
CA LEU A 39 12.14 -26.80 14.33
C LEU A 39 10.80 -26.23 13.78
N MET A 40 9.78 -27.07 13.61
CA MET A 40 8.46 -26.63 13.13
C MET A 40 7.82 -25.63 14.08
N LYS A 41 7.87 -25.89 15.39
CA LYS A 41 7.42 -24.91 16.41
C LYS A 41 8.17 -23.59 16.27
N GLY A 42 9.50 -23.65 16.16
CA GLY A 42 10.36 -22.48 16.00
C GLY A 42 10.02 -21.66 14.75
N ILE A 43 9.75 -22.31 13.63
CA ILE A 43 9.32 -21.64 12.38
C ILE A 43 8.02 -20.89 12.61
N VAL A 44 6.98 -21.56 13.12
CA VAL A 44 5.66 -20.94 13.29
C VAL A 44 5.70 -19.79 14.29
N THR A 45 6.40 -19.94 15.41
CA THR A 45 6.51 -18.91 16.44
C THR A 45 7.43 -17.74 16.01
N GLY A 46 8.34 -17.98 15.07
CA GLY A 46 9.26 -16.97 14.51
C GLY A 46 8.65 -16.10 13.43
N LEU A 47 7.46 -16.45 12.89
CA LEU A 47 6.79 -15.64 11.88
C LEU A 47 6.25 -14.34 12.48
N ASN A 48 6.60 -13.23 11.85
CA ASN A 48 6.14 -11.90 12.25
C ASN A 48 5.16 -11.34 11.23
N PHE A 49 4.04 -10.81 11.72
CA PHE A 49 3.01 -10.20 10.88
C PHE A 49 2.77 -8.74 11.31
N PRO A 50 2.57 -7.80 10.36
CA PRO A 50 2.23 -6.42 10.67
C PRO A 50 0.95 -6.29 11.51
N LYS A 51 0.01 -7.21 11.29
CA LYS A 51 -1.23 -7.35 12.07
C LYS A 51 -1.39 -8.80 12.46
N SER A 52 -1.56 -9.03 13.74
CA SER A 52 -1.82 -10.35 14.32
C SER A 52 -3.01 -10.27 15.26
N MET A 53 -3.62 -11.42 15.53
CA MET A 53 -4.71 -11.57 16.49
C MET A 53 -4.38 -12.72 17.45
N HIS A 54 -4.96 -12.69 18.63
CA HIS A 54 -5.05 -13.86 19.50
C HIS A 54 -6.50 -14.32 19.58
N TRP A 55 -6.73 -15.55 19.99
CA TRP A 55 -8.06 -16.16 20.04
C TRP A 55 -8.22 -17.12 21.22
N GLY A 56 -9.46 -17.27 21.65
CA GLY A 56 -9.80 -18.09 22.82
C GLY A 56 -9.12 -17.56 24.08
N SER A 57 -8.56 -18.47 24.87
CA SER A 57 -7.78 -18.16 26.09
C SER A 57 -6.26 -18.29 25.86
N LEU A 58 -5.81 -18.31 24.61
CA LEU A 58 -4.41 -18.53 24.26
C LEU A 58 -3.62 -17.23 24.32
N ASP A 59 -2.46 -17.26 24.91
CA ASP A 59 -1.45 -16.19 24.84
C ASP A 59 -0.50 -16.42 23.62
N PHE A 60 -1.11 -16.60 22.45
CA PHE A 60 -0.42 -16.83 21.18
C PHE A 60 -0.99 -15.92 20.10
N HIS A 61 -0.11 -15.23 19.37
CA HIS A 61 -0.48 -14.31 18.30
C HIS A 61 -0.10 -14.86 16.94
N PHE A 62 -1.05 -14.85 16.01
CA PHE A 62 -0.83 -15.21 14.61
C PHE A 62 -1.72 -14.39 13.69
N VAL A 63 -1.47 -14.43 12.37
CA VAL A 63 -2.27 -13.68 11.40
C VAL A 63 -3.75 -14.12 11.37
N ARG A 64 -4.02 -15.40 11.61
CA ARG A 64 -5.37 -16.00 11.74
C ARG A 64 -5.33 -17.16 12.71
N PRO A 65 -6.46 -17.56 13.32
CA PRO A 65 -6.52 -18.75 14.18
C PRO A 65 -6.07 -19.99 13.43
N ILE A 66 -5.07 -20.68 13.97
CA ILE A 66 -4.58 -21.95 13.43
C ILE A 66 -5.59 -23.04 13.79
N ARG A 67 -5.99 -23.83 12.80
CA ARG A 67 -7.01 -24.88 12.96
C ARG A 67 -6.46 -26.30 12.82
N TRP A 68 -5.43 -26.49 11.99
CA TRP A 68 -4.72 -27.75 11.83
C TRP A 68 -3.30 -27.50 11.37
N PHE A 69 -2.45 -28.50 11.56
CA PHE A 69 -1.12 -28.59 11.00
C PHE A 69 -1.00 -29.90 10.22
N VAL A 70 -0.51 -29.82 9.00
CA VAL A 70 -0.02 -30.96 8.25
C VAL A 70 1.50 -30.94 8.34
N ALA A 71 2.07 -32.00 8.91
CA ALA A 71 3.51 -32.13 9.07
C ALA A 71 3.94 -33.58 8.89
N LEU A 72 4.59 -33.84 7.76
CA LEU A 72 5.01 -35.17 7.35
C LEU A 72 6.50 -35.17 7.04
N PHE A 73 7.16 -36.27 7.39
CA PHE A 73 8.49 -36.65 6.92
C PHE A 73 8.38 -38.04 6.30
N ASP A 74 8.52 -38.15 5.00
CA ASP A 74 8.11 -39.31 4.20
C ASP A 74 6.62 -39.64 4.45
N LYS A 75 6.32 -40.74 5.11
CA LYS A 75 4.96 -41.18 5.46
C LYS A 75 4.62 -40.94 6.93
N ASP A 76 5.59 -40.55 7.73
CA ASP A 76 5.44 -40.41 9.18
C ASP A 76 5.01 -39.01 9.55
N VAL A 77 4.05 -38.92 10.47
CA VAL A 77 3.62 -37.65 11.03
C VAL A 77 4.67 -37.14 12.00
N ILE A 78 5.13 -35.90 11.81
CA ILE A 78 6.01 -35.21 12.75
C ILE A 78 5.16 -34.70 13.93
N PRO A 79 5.32 -35.27 15.12
CA PRO A 79 4.43 -34.97 16.25
C PRO A 79 4.83 -33.70 16.96
N PHE A 80 4.01 -32.66 16.87
CA PHE A 80 4.11 -31.47 17.71
C PHE A 80 2.73 -30.87 18.01
N GLU A 81 2.69 -30.01 19.01
CA GLU A 81 1.47 -29.27 19.37
C GLU A 81 1.83 -27.78 19.56
N LEU A 82 1.03 -26.89 19.00
CA LEU A 82 1.13 -25.46 19.16
C LEU A 82 -0.27 -24.84 19.13
N ALA A 83 -0.51 -23.87 20.02
CA ALA A 83 -1.79 -23.18 20.12
C ALA A 83 -2.99 -24.15 20.30
N ASN A 84 -2.82 -25.23 21.08
CA ASN A 84 -3.78 -26.32 21.32
C ASN A 84 -4.18 -27.10 20.05
N VAL A 85 -3.35 -27.05 19.01
CA VAL A 85 -3.54 -27.81 17.76
C VAL A 85 -2.38 -28.79 17.60
N LYS A 86 -2.73 -30.06 17.45
CA LYS A 86 -1.76 -31.13 17.16
C LYS A 86 -1.54 -31.26 15.68
N SER A 87 -0.30 -31.53 15.29
CA SER A 87 0.04 -31.89 13.92
C SER A 87 -0.53 -33.25 13.53
N GLY A 88 -0.76 -33.43 12.24
CA GLY A 88 -1.27 -34.64 11.63
C GLY A 88 -0.97 -34.67 10.14
N ASN A 89 -1.69 -35.51 9.42
CA ASN A 89 -1.67 -35.64 7.97
C ASN A 89 -3.04 -35.36 7.33
N VAL A 90 -3.98 -34.79 8.08
CA VAL A 90 -5.31 -34.44 7.60
C VAL A 90 -5.36 -32.97 7.26
N SER A 91 -5.81 -32.68 6.04
CA SER A 91 -6.11 -31.32 5.58
C SER A 91 -7.59 -31.21 5.22
N ARG A 92 -8.03 -30.06 4.78
CA ARG A 92 -9.41 -29.80 4.40
C ARG A 92 -9.49 -29.21 2.99
N GLY A 93 -10.42 -29.73 2.19
CA GLY A 93 -10.65 -29.28 0.83
C GLY A 93 -11.30 -27.90 0.74
N HIS A 94 -11.48 -27.44 -0.48
CA HIS A 94 -12.13 -26.17 -0.75
C HIS A 94 -13.49 -26.08 -0.07
N ARG A 95 -13.78 -24.97 0.59
CA ARG A 95 -14.91 -24.82 1.51
C ARG A 95 -16.27 -25.17 0.90
N PHE A 96 -16.46 -24.91 -0.39
CA PHE A 96 -17.73 -25.13 -1.09
C PHE A 96 -17.69 -26.26 -2.12
N LEU A 97 -16.50 -26.61 -2.62
CA LEU A 97 -16.33 -27.64 -3.66
C LEU A 97 -15.74 -28.93 -3.11
N GLY A 98 -14.97 -28.85 -2.02
CA GLY A 98 -14.35 -30.00 -1.42
C GLY A 98 -15.33 -30.87 -0.59
N THR A 99 -14.97 -32.12 -0.40
CA THR A 99 -15.77 -33.12 0.32
C THR A 99 -15.47 -33.15 1.82
N GLY A 100 -14.86 -32.11 2.39
CA GLY A 100 -14.48 -32.05 3.80
C GLY A 100 -13.01 -32.36 4.03
N ASP A 101 -12.71 -33.12 5.06
CA ASP A 101 -11.34 -33.47 5.44
C ASP A 101 -10.80 -34.60 4.54
N PHE A 102 -9.53 -34.53 4.21
CA PHE A 102 -8.82 -35.53 3.43
C PHE A 102 -7.42 -35.81 3.99
N THR A 103 -6.91 -37.00 3.71
CA THR A 103 -5.60 -37.43 4.19
C THR A 103 -4.53 -37.22 3.14
N ILE A 104 -3.36 -36.73 3.56
CA ILE A 104 -2.16 -36.61 2.75
C ILE A 104 -1.23 -37.75 3.11
N GLU A 105 -0.94 -38.63 2.15
CA GLU A 105 -0.15 -39.85 2.34
C GLU A 105 1.36 -39.57 2.46
N SER A 106 1.84 -38.51 1.79
CA SER A 106 3.26 -38.12 1.79
C SER A 106 3.44 -36.69 1.32
N PRO A 107 4.53 -36.01 1.62
CA PRO A 107 4.85 -34.69 1.08
C PRO A 107 4.82 -34.64 -0.45
N ALA A 108 5.26 -35.69 -1.12
CA ALA A 108 5.27 -35.78 -2.58
C ALA A 108 3.86 -35.83 -3.20
N ALA A 109 2.87 -36.33 -2.47
CA ALA A 109 1.49 -36.40 -2.92
C ALA A 109 0.68 -35.12 -2.59
N TYR A 110 1.26 -34.16 -1.86
CA TYR A 110 0.55 -33.01 -1.29
C TYR A 110 -0.18 -32.17 -2.35
N GLU A 111 0.52 -31.76 -3.38
CA GLU A 111 -0.04 -30.84 -4.39
C GLU A 111 -1.15 -31.51 -5.21
N GLU A 112 -0.95 -32.75 -5.65
CA GLU A 112 -1.96 -33.47 -6.43
C GLU A 112 -3.19 -33.83 -5.60
N THR A 113 -2.99 -34.28 -4.36
CA THR A 113 -4.11 -34.52 -3.43
C THR A 113 -4.89 -33.22 -3.15
N CYS A 114 -4.21 -32.10 -2.94
CA CYS A 114 -4.86 -30.81 -2.77
C CYS A 114 -5.69 -30.43 -4.00
N LYS A 115 -5.14 -30.61 -5.21
CA LYS A 115 -5.80 -30.30 -6.48
C LYS A 115 -7.08 -31.14 -6.69
N GLU A 116 -7.07 -32.43 -6.32
CA GLU A 116 -8.27 -33.28 -6.33
C GLU A 116 -9.39 -32.75 -5.42
N HIS A 117 -9.01 -31.99 -4.38
CA HIS A 117 -9.91 -31.33 -3.44
C HIS A 117 -10.12 -29.83 -3.72
N PHE A 118 -9.89 -29.39 -4.96
CA PHE A 118 -10.06 -28.02 -5.44
C PHE A 118 -9.21 -26.98 -4.72
N LEU A 119 -7.94 -27.33 -4.44
CA LEU A 119 -6.96 -26.43 -3.87
C LEU A 119 -5.72 -26.41 -4.78
N ILE A 120 -5.51 -25.33 -5.49
CA ILE A 120 -4.29 -25.12 -6.25
C ILE A 120 -3.27 -24.47 -5.32
N VAL A 121 -2.31 -25.26 -4.83
CA VAL A 121 -1.38 -24.83 -3.78
C VAL A 121 -0.34 -23.87 -4.30
N ASP A 122 0.22 -24.14 -5.49
CA ASP A 122 1.23 -23.30 -6.12
C ASP A 122 0.63 -21.95 -6.57
N PRO A 123 1.10 -20.79 -6.03
CA PRO A 123 0.63 -19.49 -6.43
C PRO A 123 0.93 -19.14 -7.90
N GLU A 124 2.04 -19.65 -8.48
CA GLU A 124 2.34 -19.39 -9.89
C GLU A 124 1.37 -20.11 -10.81
N VAL A 125 0.98 -21.34 -10.48
CA VAL A 125 -0.07 -22.07 -11.22
C VAL A 125 -1.40 -21.33 -11.11
N ARG A 126 -1.78 -20.86 -9.92
CA ARG A 126 -3.01 -20.06 -9.75
C ARG A 126 -2.96 -18.77 -10.57
N LYS A 127 -1.83 -18.07 -10.54
CA LYS A 127 -1.61 -16.83 -11.31
C LYS A 127 -1.79 -17.08 -12.80
N GLN A 128 -1.21 -18.15 -13.32
CA GLN A 128 -1.34 -18.51 -14.72
C GLN A 128 -2.80 -18.82 -15.11
N MET A 129 -3.52 -19.59 -14.29
CA MET A 129 -4.95 -19.88 -14.49
C MET A 129 -5.79 -18.60 -14.51
N ILE A 130 -5.50 -17.65 -13.61
CA ILE A 130 -6.18 -16.35 -13.56
C ILE A 130 -5.92 -15.57 -14.84
N LEU A 131 -4.67 -15.41 -15.24
CA LEU A 131 -4.29 -14.66 -16.44
C LEU A 131 -4.91 -15.25 -17.71
N GLU A 132 -4.86 -16.55 -17.89
CA GLU A 132 -5.47 -17.24 -19.02
C GLU A 132 -6.98 -17.06 -19.06
N GLY A 133 -7.64 -17.19 -17.90
CA GLY A 133 -9.08 -16.99 -17.80
C GLY A 133 -9.51 -15.56 -18.08
N LEU A 134 -8.81 -14.57 -17.51
CA LEU A 134 -9.07 -13.15 -17.76
C LEU A 134 -8.81 -12.77 -19.22
N GLN A 135 -7.68 -13.22 -19.81
CA GLN A 135 -7.35 -12.91 -21.21
C GLN A 135 -8.36 -13.50 -22.18
N LYS A 136 -8.77 -14.75 -21.98
CA LYS A 136 -9.80 -15.39 -22.79
C LYS A 136 -11.09 -14.56 -22.81
N LEU A 137 -11.57 -14.13 -21.65
CA LEU A 137 -12.77 -13.31 -21.55
C LEU A 137 -12.61 -11.92 -22.20
N ALA A 138 -11.44 -11.31 -22.05
CA ALA A 138 -11.13 -10.03 -22.69
C ALA A 138 -11.15 -10.15 -24.21
N ASP A 139 -10.57 -11.21 -24.78
CA ASP A 139 -10.57 -11.48 -26.22
C ASP A 139 -11.98 -11.73 -26.73
N GLU A 140 -12.79 -12.52 -26.00
CA GLU A 140 -14.21 -12.77 -26.33
C GLU A 140 -15.05 -11.49 -26.36
N LYS A 141 -14.76 -10.54 -25.48
CA LYS A 141 -15.44 -9.24 -25.40
C LYS A 141 -14.83 -8.17 -26.30
N GLY A 142 -13.72 -8.46 -26.98
CA GLY A 142 -13.04 -7.57 -27.90
C GLY A 142 -12.38 -6.37 -27.24
N GLY A 143 -11.99 -6.49 -25.97
CA GLY A 143 -11.36 -5.46 -25.17
C GLY A 143 -9.96 -5.83 -24.68
N THR A 144 -9.34 -4.91 -23.96
CA THR A 144 -8.03 -5.07 -23.30
C THR A 144 -8.17 -4.82 -21.81
N ILE A 145 -7.54 -5.66 -21.01
CA ILE A 145 -7.56 -5.54 -19.54
C ILE A 145 -6.68 -4.37 -19.10
N ILE A 146 -7.17 -3.53 -18.19
CA ILE A 146 -6.34 -2.59 -17.47
C ILE A 146 -5.64 -3.38 -16.36
N MET A 147 -4.52 -4.03 -16.72
CA MET A 147 -3.78 -4.88 -15.80
C MET A 147 -3.07 -4.05 -14.73
N ASP A 148 -3.11 -4.56 -13.50
CA ASP A 148 -2.41 -4.04 -12.35
C ASP A 148 -1.77 -5.23 -11.62
N ASP A 149 -0.44 -5.24 -11.55
CA ASP A 149 0.30 -6.37 -11.00
C ASP A 149 0.09 -6.54 -9.50
N ASP A 150 -0.08 -5.44 -8.76
CA ASP A 150 -0.35 -5.47 -7.32
C ASP A 150 -1.75 -6.07 -7.05
N LEU A 151 -2.75 -5.69 -7.86
CA LEU A 151 -4.09 -6.27 -7.80
C LEU A 151 -4.08 -7.75 -8.17
N LEU A 152 -3.34 -8.13 -9.22
CA LEU A 152 -3.22 -9.52 -9.63
C LEU A 152 -2.61 -10.36 -8.52
N GLU A 153 -1.52 -9.89 -7.91
CA GLU A 153 -0.88 -10.57 -6.79
C GLU A 153 -1.85 -10.73 -5.61
N GLU A 154 -2.58 -9.67 -5.25
CA GLU A 154 -3.60 -9.76 -4.19
C GLU A 154 -4.64 -10.83 -4.52
N VAL A 155 -5.18 -10.86 -5.74
CA VAL A 155 -6.21 -11.84 -6.16
C VAL A 155 -5.65 -13.27 -6.13
N VAL A 156 -4.41 -13.50 -6.54
CA VAL A 156 -3.75 -14.83 -6.47
C VAL A 156 -3.79 -15.40 -5.05
N TYR A 157 -3.61 -14.55 -4.03
CA TYR A 157 -3.63 -14.98 -2.62
C TYR A 157 -5.02 -14.94 -1.97
N LEU A 158 -6.03 -14.40 -2.66
CA LEU A 158 -7.43 -14.43 -2.18
C LEU A 158 -8.19 -15.69 -2.57
N VAL A 159 -7.73 -16.43 -3.58
CA VAL A 159 -8.43 -17.60 -4.12
C VAL A 159 -7.59 -18.87 -4.00
N GLU A 160 -8.26 -19.99 -3.89
CA GLU A 160 -7.67 -21.34 -3.84
C GLU A 160 -7.91 -22.10 -5.14
N TYR A 161 -9.05 -21.83 -5.80
CA TYR A 161 -9.46 -22.44 -7.07
C TYR A 161 -10.08 -21.35 -7.97
N PRO A 162 -9.28 -20.71 -8.83
CA PRO A 162 -9.73 -19.53 -9.56
C PRO A 162 -10.61 -19.87 -10.77
N THR A 163 -11.72 -19.14 -10.92
CA THR A 163 -12.53 -19.11 -12.15
C THR A 163 -12.81 -17.67 -12.50
N ALA A 164 -12.36 -17.24 -13.69
CA ALA A 164 -12.61 -15.90 -14.20
C ALA A 164 -14.06 -15.75 -14.67
N LEU A 165 -14.62 -14.55 -14.48
CA LEU A 165 -15.93 -14.16 -15.02
C LEU A 165 -15.94 -12.70 -15.43
N CYS A 166 -16.85 -12.35 -16.33
CA CYS A 166 -17.09 -11.00 -16.80
C CYS A 166 -18.45 -10.53 -16.31
N GLY A 167 -18.52 -9.31 -15.78
CA GLY A 167 -19.76 -8.63 -15.45
C GLY A 167 -19.87 -7.30 -16.20
N GLU A 168 -21.06 -6.70 -16.16
CA GLU A 168 -21.35 -5.43 -16.80
C GLU A 168 -22.03 -4.45 -15.85
N PHE A 169 -21.96 -3.18 -16.21
CA PHE A 169 -22.65 -2.11 -15.50
C PHE A 169 -23.27 -1.12 -16.51
N ASP A 170 -24.20 -0.30 -16.07
CA ASP A 170 -24.92 0.64 -16.92
C ASP A 170 -23.94 1.65 -17.54
N GLU A 171 -24.04 1.84 -18.87
CA GLU A 171 -23.22 2.79 -19.62
C GLU A 171 -23.32 4.23 -19.13
N ASP A 172 -24.41 4.59 -18.46
CA ASP A 172 -24.59 5.92 -17.88
C ASP A 172 -23.49 6.29 -16.87
N TYR A 173 -22.89 5.31 -16.20
CA TYR A 173 -21.77 5.57 -15.29
C TYR A 173 -20.49 5.97 -16.01
N LEU A 174 -20.34 5.66 -17.31
CA LEU A 174 -19.19 6.11 -18.10
C LEU A 174 -19.11 7.64 -18.27
N LYS A 175 -20.17 8.36 -17.89
CA LYS A 175 -20.17 9.83 -17.81
C LYS A 175 -19.41 10.38 -16.60
N LEU A 176 -19.14 9.53 -15.60
CA LEU A 176 -18.31 9.88 -14.44
C LEU A 176 -16.83 9.98 -14.83
N PRO A 177 -16.01 10.71 -14.06
CA PRO A 177 -14.57 10.63 -14.21
C PRO A 177 -14.10 9.18 -14.13
N GLU A 178 -13.21 8.78 -15.04
CA GLU A 178 -12.76 7.39 -15.14
C GLU A 178 -12.21 6.85 -13.79
N ALA A 179 -11.49 7.68 -13.04
CA ALA A 179 -10.99 7.28 -11.73
C ALA A 179 -12.10 6.96 -10.73
N ALA A 180 -13.24 7.67 -10.79
CA ALA A 180 -14.39 7.42 -9.92
C ALA A 180 -15.11 6.10 -10.24
N ILE A 181 -14.85 5.52 -11.41
CA ILE A 181 -15.35 4.20 -11.82
C ILE A 181 -14.31 3.12 -11.46
N ILE A 182 -13.04 3.35 -11.80
CA ILE A 182 -11.96 2.37 -11.63
C ILE A 182 -11.67 2.11 -10.15
N THR A 183 -11.63 3.14 -9.30
CA THR A 183 -11.29 2.98 -7.88
C THR A 183 -12.23 2.02 -7.14
N PRO A 184 -13.58 2.15 -7.21
CA PRO A 184 -14.46 1.16 -6.60
C PRO A 184 -14.26 -0.25 -7.15
N MET A 185 -13.97 -0.41 -8.44
CA MET A 185 -13.69 -1.70 -9.04
C MET A 185 -12.42 -2.34 -8.45
N LYS A 186 -11.30 -1.64 -8.53
CA LYS A 186 -9.98 -2.14 -8.13
C LYS A 186 -9.83 -2.26 -6.63
N ASP A 187 -9.99 -1.13 -5.94
CA ASP A 187 -9.55 -1.00 -4.55
C ASP A 187 -10.57 -1.58 -3.57
N HIS A 188 -11.86 -1.65 -3.97
CA HIS A 188 -12.91 -2.16 -3.10
C HIS A 188 -13.39 -3.56 -3.48
N GLN A 189 -13.48 -3.86 -4.79
CA GLN A 189 -14.06 -5.12 -5.27
C GLN A 189 -13.06 -6.09 -5.88
N ARG A 190 -11.82 -5.68 -6.13
CA ARG A 190 -10.78 -6.50 -6.79
C ARG A 190 -11.18 -6.91 -8.21
N TYR A 191 -11.81 -6.00 -8.95
CA TYR A 191 -12.18 -6.20 -10.35
C TYR A 191 -11.16 -5.54 -11.27
N PHE A 192 -10.99 -6.12 -12.46
CA PHE A 192 -10.10 -5.64 -13.51
C PHE A 192 -10.93 -4.90 -14.56
N PRO A 193 -10.77 -3.58 -14.69
CA PRO A 193 -11.46 -2.80 -15.72
C PRO A 193 -10.95 -3.13 -17.12
N MET A 194 -11.78 -2.87 -18.14
CA MET A 194 -11.44 -3.12 -19.53
C MET A 194 -11.50 -1.84 -20.37
N ARG A 195 -10.69 -1.80 -21.44
CA ARG A 195 -10.71 -0.77 -22.48
C ARG A 195 -11.05 -1.38 -23.83
N ASP A 196 -11.72 -0.60 -24.66
CA ASP A 196 -11.94 -0.93 -26.05
C ASP A 196 -10.66 -0.69 -26.90
N LYS A 197 -10.77 -0.94 -28.22
CA LYS A 197 -9.68 -0.77 -29.19
C LYS A 197 -9.22 0.69 -29.33
N ASP A 198 -10.10 1.64 -29.00
CA ASP A 198 -9.81 3.07 -29.03
C ASP A 198 -9.21 3.57 -27.70
N GLY A 199 -9.03 2.69 -26.73
CA GLY A 199 -8.49 2.98 -25.42
C GLY A 199 -9.51 3.60 -24.46
N LYS A 200 -10.80 3.60 -24.76
CA LYS A 200 -11.86 4.08 -23.87
C LYS A 200 -12.25 3.01 -22.88
N LEU A 201 -12.63 3.43 -21.69
CA LEU A 201 -13.17 2.53 -20.66
C LEU A 201 -14.45 1.89 -21.16
N MET A 202 -14.54 0.57 -21.05
CA MET A 202 -15.75 -0.20 -21.32
C MET A 202 -16.62 -0.29 -20.07
N ASN A 203 -17.92 -0.48 -20.26
CA ASN A 203 -18.84 -0.79 -19.15
C ASN A 203 -18.79 -2.26 -18.72
N LEU A 204 -17.62 -2.87 -18.84
CA LEU A 204 -17.33 -4.26 -18.48
C LEU A 204 -16.22 -4.33 -17.43
N PHE A 205 -16.32 -5.34 -16.60
CA PHE A 205 -15.26 -5.67 -15.66
C PHE A 205 -15.02 -7.17 -15.63
N LEU A 206 -13.79 -7.56 -15.34
CA LEU A 206 -13.42 -8.94 -15.11
C LEU A 206 -13.15 -9.15 -13.62
N THR A 207 -13.49 -10.31 -13.11
CA THR A 207 -13.18 -10.70 -11.74
C THR A 207 -12.92 -12.18 -11.65
N VAL A 208 -12.42 -12.63 -10.48
CA VAL A 208 -12.07 -14.02 -10.24
C VAL A 208 -12.85 -14.53 -9.04
N ARG A 209 -13.61 -15.59 -9.28
CA ARG A 209 -14.31 -16.33 -8.24
C ARG A 209 -13.36 -17.34 -7.60
N ASN A 210 -13.44 -17.52 -6.28
CA ASN A 210 -12.88 -18.67 -5.61
C ASN A 210 -13.88 -19.83 -5.69
N GLY A 211 -13.76 -20.68 -6.67
CA GLY A 211 -14.66 -21.80 -6.95
C GLY A 211 -14.73 -22.14 -8.44
N ASN A 212 -15.52 -23.16 -8.79
CA ASN A 212 -15.74 -23.58 -10.18
C ASN A 212 -16.81 -22.73 -10.89
N ASP A 213 -17.20 -23.14 -12.09
CA ASP A 213 -18.17 -22.47 -12.95
C ASP A 213 -19.64 -22.73 -12.60
N TYR A 214 -19.91 -23.53 -11.58
CA TYR A 214 -21.29 -23.85 -11.15
C TYR A 214 -22.02 -22.58 -10.70
N HIS A 215 -23.19 -22.32 -11.31
CA HIS A 215 -23.99 -21.11 -11.10
C HIS A 215 -23.22 -19.79 -11.27
N LEU A 216 -22.33 -19.73 -12.27
CA LEU A 216 -21.49 -18.56 -12.53
C LEU A 216 -22.30 -17.29 -12.81
N GLU A 217 -23.46 -17.42 -13.50
CA GLU A 217 -24.40 -16.34 -13.76
C GLU A 217 -24.95 -15.68 -12.48
N THR A 218 -25.25 -16.49 -11.45
CA THR A 218 -25.70 -15.98 -10.15
C THR A 218 -24.59 -15.17 -9.46
N VAL A 219 -23.35 -15.63 -9.58
CA VAL A 219 -22.18 -14.93 -9.05
C VAL A 219 -21.94 -13.63 -9.80
N GLN A 220 -22.05 -13.65 -11.14
CA GLN A 220 -21.95 -12.46 -12.00
C GLN A 220 -22.97 -11.39 -11.56
N HIS A 221 -24.25 -11.73 -11.50
CA HIS A 221 -25.31 -10.81 -11.06
C HIS A 221 -25.07 -10.26 -9.65
N GLY A 222 -24.53 -11.09 -8.74
CA GLY A 222 -24.15 -10.66 -7.41
C GLY A 222 -23.08 -9.57 -7.45
N ASN A 223 -22.03 -9.75 -8.24
CA ASN A 223 -20.93 -8.79 -8.42
C ASN A 223 -21.41 -7.50 -9.11
N GLU A 224 -22.23 -7.61 -10.15
CA GLU A 224 -22.83 -6.46 -10.85
C GLU A 224 -23.68 -5.62 -9.90
N ARG A 225 -24.48 -6.26 -9.05
CA ARG A 225 -25.31 -5.58 -8.03
C ARG A 225 -24.47 -4.80 -7.02
N VAL A 226 -23.37 -5.40 -6.54
CA VAL A 226 -22.46 -4.75 -5.59
C VAL A 226 -21.78 -3.55 -6.25
N LEU A 227 -21.27 -3.72 -7.48
CA LEU A 227 -20.64 -2.63 -8.20
C LEU A 227 -21.61 -1.50 -8.49
N ARG A 228 -22.85 -1.81 -8.91
CA ARG A 228 -23.90 -0.81 -9.15
C ARG A 228 -24.11 0.08 -7.93
N ALA A 229 -24.26 -0.50 -6.75
CA ALA A 229 -24.45 0.28 -5.52
C ALA A 229 -23.29 1.27 -5.28
N ARG A 230 -22.03 0.85 -5.53
CA ARG A 230 -20.85 1.72 -5.40
C ARG A 230 -20.80 2.82 -6.46
N LEU A 231 -21.22 2.52 -7.69
CA LEU A 231 -21.27 3.50 -8.76
C LEU A 231 -22.44 4.48 -8.58
N ASP A 232 -23.58 4.06 -8.02
CA ASP A 232 -24.67 4.94 -7.62
C ASP A 232 -24.19 5.96 -6.57
N ASP A 233 -23.49 5.51 -5.55
CA ASP A 233 -22.88 6.38 -4.53
C ASP A 233 -21.91 7.38 -5.19
N ALA A 234 -21.01 6.88 -6.05
CA ALA A 234 -20.04 7.73 -6.75
C ALA A 234 -20.73 8.78 -7.64
N LYS A 235 -21.79 8.39 -8.37
CA LYS A 235 -22.58 9.29 -9.20
C LYS A 235 -23.26 10.37 -8.36
N PHE A 236 -23.90 9.98 -7.28
CA PHE A 236 -24.56 10.90 -6.36
C PHE A 236 -23.58 11.92 -5.77
N PHE A 237 -22.45 11.49 -5.23
CA PHE A 237 -21.47 12.40 -4.64
C PHE A 237 -20.83 13.32 -5.69
N PHE A 238 -20.55 12.80 -6.90
CA PHE A 238 -20.01 13.61 -7.97
C PHE A 238 -20.99 14.73 -8.40
N GLU A 239 -22.26 14.41 -8.55
CA GLU A 239 -23.29 15.37 -8.93
C GLU A 239 -23.53 16.41 -7.82
N GLU A 240 -23.55 16.00 -6.54
CA GLU A 240 -23.66 16.90 -5.41
C GLU A 240 -22.47 17.85 -5.30
N ASP A 241 -21.27 17.32 -5.40
CA ASP A 241 -20.05 18.12 -5.32
C ASP A 241 -19.96 19.15 -6.45
N LYS A 242 -20.42 18.84 -7.66
CA LYS A 242 -20.44 19.77 -8.80
C LYS A 242 -21.37 20.97 -8.64
N LYS A 243 -22.32 20.93 -7.70
CA LYS A 243 -23.19 22.08 -7.39
C LYS A 243 -22.44 23.26 -6.80
N HIS A 244 -21.24 23.02 -6.29
CA HIS A 244 -20.36 23.99 -5.66
C HIS A 244 -19.02 24.11 -6.39
N LYS A 245 -18.40 25.27 -6.29
CA LYS A 245 -17.02 25.45 -6.78
C LYS A 245 -16.04 24.83 -5.80
N LEU A 246 -14.92 24.27 -6.29
CA LEU A 246 -13.88 23.71 -5.42
C LEU A 246 -13.42 24.71 -4.35
N ALA A 247 -13.39 26.02 -4.67
CA ALA A 247 -13.02 27.07 -3.71
C ALA A 247 -13.99 27.16 -2.51
N ASP A 248 -15.25 26.80 -2.66
CA ASP A 248 -16.24 26.87 -1.58
C ASP A 248 -15.97 25.80 -0.49
N TYR A 249 -15.28 24.73 -0.88
CA TYR A 249 -14.87 23.66 0.03
C TYR A 249 -13.69 24.04 0.93
N THR A 250 -12.94 25.10 0.61
CA THR A 250 -11.81 25.54 1.45
C THR A 250 -12.28 25.96 2.86
N GLU A 251 -13.45 26.55 3.00
CA GLU A 251 -14.01 26.91 4.31
C GLU A 251 -14.32 25.67 5.18
N LYS A 252 -14.71 24.55 4.54
CA LYS A 252 -14.96 23.29 5.26
C LYS A 252 -13.68 22.68 5.85
N LEU A 253 -12.50 22.99 5.29
CA LEU A 253 -11.20 22.55 5.81
C LEU A 253 -10.91 23.06 7.23
N LYS A 254 -11.56 24.14 7.69
CA LYS A 254 -11.48 24.64 9.07
C LYS A 254 -11.99 23.63 10.11
N LYS A 255 -12.82 22.68 9.68
CA LYS A 255 -13.37 21.62 10.54
C LYS A 255 -12.53 20.35 10.56
N ILE A 256 -11.55 20.22 9.69
CA ILE A 256 -10.70 19.05 9.57
C ILE A 256 -9.37 19.33 10.23
N VAL A 257 -9.11 18.66 11.35
CA VAL A 257 -7.84 18.79 12.08
C VAL A 257 -6.73 18.15 11.26
N PHE A 258 -5.65 18.88 11.02
CA PHE A 258 -4.44 18.32 10.40
C PHE A 258 -3.63 17.52 11.42
N GLN A 259 -3.25 18.19 12.50
CA GLN A 259 -2.51 17.58 13.60
C GLN A 259 -2.65 18.46 14.84
N ASP A 260 -2.72 17.82 16.02
CA ASP A 260 -2.76 18.57 17.28
C ASP A 260 -1.56 19.53 17.41
N GLY A 261 -1.86 20.78 17.69
CA GLY A 261 -0.88 21.88 17.78
C GLY A 261 -0.33 22.39 16.45
N LEU A 262 -0.78 21.87 15.29
CA LEU A 262 -0.50 22.41 13.95
C LEU A 262 -1.74 22.99 13.26
N GLY A 263 -2.91 22.90 13.93
CA GLY A 263 -4.16 23.45 13.46
C GLY A 263 -4.90 22.57 12.46
N THR A 264 -5.74 23.20 11.65
CA THR A 264 -6.61 22.55 10.68
C THR A 264 -5.95 22.39 9.30
N LEU A 265 -6.62 21.68 8.38
CA LEU A 265 -6.19 21.64 6.98
C LEU A 265 -6.29 23.02 6.31
N TYR A 266 -7.18 23.90 6.79
CA TYR A 266 -7.22 25.29 6.32
C TYR A 266 -5.95 26.05 6.72
N ASP A 267 -5.52 25.95 7.99
CA ASP A 267 -4.29 26.55 8.47
C ASP A 267 -3.07 26.03 7.69
N LYS A 268 -3.08 24.72 7.38
CA LYS A 268 -2.07 24.11 6.53
C LYS A 268 -2.08 24.73 5.13
N ALA A 269 -3.22 24.86 4.47
CA ALA A 269 -3.34 25.47 3.15
C ALA A 269 -2.79 26.91 3.13
N GLN A 270 -3.05 27.69 4.18
CA GLN A 270 -2.48 29.04 4.32
C GLN A 270 -0.95 29.04 4.51
N ARG A 271 -0.40 28.04 5.21
CA ARG A 271 1.07 27.90 5.30
C ARG A 271 1.66 27.50 3.96
N LEU A 272 1.02 26.60 3.21
CA LEU A 272 1.45 26.20 1.87
C LEU A 272 1.50 27.39 0.91
N GLU A 273 0.51 28.28 0.94
CA GLU A 273 0.49 29.51 0.16
C GLU A 273 1.76 30.34 0.39
N LYS A 274 2.09 30.60 1.66
CA LYS A 274 3.28 31.38 2.04
C LYS A 274 4.60 30.70 1.65
N ILE A 275 4.69 29.39 1.89
CA ILE A 275 5.89 28.60 1.56
C ILE A 275 6.12 28.57 0.04
N THR A 276 5.05 28.36 -0.73
CA THR A 276 5.14 28.23 -2.19
C THR A 276 5.60 29.54 -2.83
N VAL A 277 5.04 30.67 -2.42
CA VAL A 277 5.46 31.99 -2.89
C VAL A 277 6.91 32.30 -2.47
N PHE A 278 7.27 32.00 -1.22
CA PHE A 278 8.64 32.15 -0.77
C PHE A 278 9.63 31.33 -1.61
N LEU A 279 9.30 30.07 -1.90
CA LEU A 279 10.15 29.21 -2.75
C LEU A 279 10.26 29.75 -4.18
N ASN A 280 9.15 30.27 -4.75
CA ASN A 280 9.17 30.90 -6.08
C ASN A 280 10.21 32.02 -6.16
N HIS A 281 10.17 32.95 -5.22
CA HIS A 281 11.09 34.09 -5.19
C HIS A 281 12.53 33.66 -4.82
N LYS A 282 12.68 32.74 -3.85
CA LYS A 282 14.01 32.37 -3.36
C LYS A 282 14.80 31.52 -4.37
N LEU A 283 14.11 30.76 -5.19
CA LEU A 283 14.70 29.88 -6.21
C LEU A 283 14.64 30.49 -7.62
N ASP A 284 14.16 31.74 -7.72
CA ASP A 284 14.01 32.49 -8.99
C ASP A 284 13.29 31.64 -10.06
N LEU A 285 12.14 31.03 -9.67
CA LEU A 285 11.40 30.13 -10.56
C LEU A 285 10.62 30.90 -11.65
N GLY A 286 10.39 32.20 -11.47
CA GLY A 286 9.69 33.07 -12.41
C GLY A 286 8.21 32.72 -12.60
N LEU A 287 7.57 32.08 -11.59
CA LEU A 287 6.17 31.66 -11.66
C LEU A 287 5.25 32.80 -11.17
N ASP A 288 4.00 32.76 -11.64
CA ASP A 288 2.94 33.70 -11.24
C ASP A 288 2.51 33.44 -9.79
N ASP A 289 2.79 34.40 -8.88
CA ASP A 289 2.46 34.27 -7.46
C ASP A 289 0.98 34.11 -7.20
N ALA A 290 0.09 34.80 -7.93
CA ALA A 290 -1.35 34.69 -7.73
C ALA A 290 -1.87 33.30 -8.08
N LYS A 291 -1.29 32.67 -9.11
CA LYS A 291 -1.61 31.27 -9.45
C LYS A 291 -1.07 30.30 -8.42
N LEU A 292 0.14 30.53 -7.90
CA LEU A 292 0.72 29.70 -6.86
C LEU A 292 -0.08 29.77 -5.54
N GLN A 293 -0.47 30.97 -5.13
CA GLN A 293 -1.33 31.19 -3.96
C GLN A 293 -2.63 30.44 -4.10
N ARG A 294 -3.32 30.63 -5.23
CA ARG A 294 -4.60 29.95 -5.49
C ARG A 294 -4.44 28.43 -5.54
N ALA A 295 -3.39 27.92 -6.20
CA ALA A 295 -3.11 26.49 -6.25
C ALA A 295 -2.88 25.89 -4.86
N SER A 296 -2.12 26.59 -4.01
CA SER A 296 -1.82 26.16 -2.65
C SER A 296 -3.07 26.12 -1.76
N LEU A 297 -3.94 27.15 -1.84
CA LEU A 297 -5.20 27.19 -1.10
C LEU A 297 -6.16 26.07 -1.52
N LEU A 298 -6.20 25.76 -2.81
CA LEU A 298 -7.10 24.72 -3.33
C LEU A 298 -6.49 23.30 -3.23
N ALA A 299 -5.21 23.15 -2.91
CA ALA A 299 -4.50 21.87 -2.96
C ALA A 299 -5.06 20.79 -2.02
N LYS A 300 -5.88 21.17 -1.03
CA LYS A 300 -6.50 20.27 -0.06
C LYS A 300 -8.03 20.39 -0.04
N ALA A 301 -8.61 21.23 -0.91
CA ALA A 301 -10.04 21.52 -0.88
C ALA A 301 -10.91 20.30 -1.22
N ASP A 302 -10.39 19.38 -2.03
CA ASP A 302 -11.05 18.13 -2.39
C ASP A 302 -11.25 17.17 -1.21
N LEU A 303 -10.41 17.24 -0.17
CA LEU A 303 -10.58 16.48 1.07
C LEU A 303 -11.89 16.79 1.80
N ALA A 304 -12.51 17.92 1.52
CA ALA A 304 -13.78 18.33 2.10
C ALA A 304 -14.98 18.06 1.17
N THR A 305 -14.76 17.43 0.01
CA THR A 305 -15.82 17.00 -0.91
C THR A 305 -16.41 15.68 -0.47
N GLN A 306 -17.67 15.41 -0.82
CA GLN A 306 -18.33 14.16 -0.45
C GLN A 306 -17.67 12.96 -1.12
N MET A 307 -17.28 13.11 -2.39
CA MET A 307 -16.60 12.07 -3.15
C MET A 307 -15.30 11.61 -2.45
N VAL A 308 -14.43 12.54 -2.03
CA VAL A 308 -13.14 12.19 -1.40
C VAL A 308 -13.32 11.74 0.06
N MET A 309 -14.38 12.16 0.73
CA MET A 309 -14.71 11.66 2.07
C MET A 309 -15.11 10.19 2.04
N GLU A 310 -15.81 9.74 1.01
CA GLU A 310 -16.20 8.33 0.84
C GLU A 310 -15.11 7.51 0.13
N PHE A 311 -14.50 8.05 -0.91
CA PHE A 311 -13.44 7.42 -1.70
C PHE A 311 -12.13 8.17 -1.50
N THR A 312 -11.46 7.89 -0.40
CA THR A 312 -10.25 8.62 0.03
C THR A 312 -9.09 8.51 -0.96
N GLU A 313 -9.05 7.44 -1.73
CA GLU A 313 -8.06 7.15 -2.77
C GLU A 313 -8.15 8.15 -3.94
N LEU A 314 -9.31 8.79 -4.11
CA LEU A 314 -9.54 9.79 -5.16
C LEU A 314 -9.02 11.19 -4.81
N GLN A 315 -8.38 11.35 -3.65
CA GLN A 315 -7.72 12.59 -3.28
C GLN A 315 -6.74 13.07 -4.36
N GLY A 316 -6.81 14.34 -4.70
CA GLY A 316 -6.01 14.97 -5.75
C GLY A 316 -6.57 14.74 -7.17
N VAL A 317 -7.11 13.56 -7.46
CA VAL A 317 -7.77 13.26 -8.74
C VAL A 317 -9.04 14.08 -8.86
N MET A 318 -9.91 14.01 -7.85
CA MET A 318 -11.16 14.77 -7.84
C MET A 318 -10.93 16.26 -7.70
N GLY A 319 -9.91 16.69 -6.97
CA GLY A 319 -9.48 18.08 -6.93
C GLY A 319 -9.19 18.64 -8.33
N LYS A 320 -8.51 17.87 -9.17
CA LYS A 320 -8.25 18.22 -10.59
C LYS A 320 -9.53 18.27 -11.40
N GLU A 321 -10.41 17.27 -11.28
CA GLU A 321 -11.67 17.20 -12.03
C GLU A 321 -12.57 18.40 -11.69
N TYR A 322 -12.76 18.72 -10.41
CA TYR A 322 -13.58 19.85 -9.96
C TYR A 322 -12.96 21.21 -10.31
N ALA A 323 -11.62 21.34 -10.27
CA ALA A 323 -10.95 22.55 -10.72
C ALA A 323 -11.15 22.78 -12.23
N SER A 324 -11.13 21.72 -13.03
CA SER A 324 -11.29 21.78 -14.49
C SER A 324 -12.73 22.08 -14.91
N SER A 325 -13.72 21.55 -14.20
CA SER A 325 -15.15 21.75 -14.51
C SER A 325 -15.66 23.17 -14.20
N THR A 326 -14.99 23.89 -13.28
CA THR A 326 -15.40 25.25 -12.84
C THR A 326 -14.72 26.38 -13.61
N ALA A 327 -13.74 26.08 -14.43
CA ALA A 327 -12.94 27.09 -15.09
C ALA A 327 -13.27 27.20 -16.60
N LYS A 328 -13.93 28.30 -17.00
CA LYS A 328 -13.60 29.03 -18.26
C LYS A 328 -12.19 29.66 -18.09
N MET A 329 -11.22 28.92 -17.61
CA MET A 329 -9.84 29.40 -17.46
C MET A 329 -8.91 28.70 -18.46
N PRO A 330 -7.97 29.43 -19.09
CA PRO A 330 -6.96 28.80 -19.93
C PRO A 330 -6.25 27.73 -19.10
N ALA A 331 -6.03 26.59 -19.71
CA ALA A 331 -5.48 25.35 -19.18
C ALA A 331 -4.81 25.53 -17.80
N TRP A 332 -5.57 25.16 -16.75
CA TRP A 332 -5.00 25.00 -15.40
C TRP A 332 -3.83 24.04 -15.53
N PRO A 333 -2.63 24.41 -15.08
CA PRO A 333 -1.56 23.44 -14.98
C PRO A 333 -2.12 22.31 -14.14
N LYS A 334 -2.19 21.11 -14.73
CA LYS A 334 -2.77 19.94 -14.09
C LYS A 334 -2.24 19.89 -12.66
N PRO A 335 -3.05 20.14 -11.62
CA PRO A 335 -2.60 19.86 -10.27
C PRO A 335 -2.17 18.41 -10.35
N SER A 336 -0.90 18.16 -10.12
CA SER A 336 -0.38 16.80 -10.19
C SER A 336 -1.29 15.98 -9.29
N THR A 337 -1.82 14.88 -9.81
CA THR A 337 -2.48 13.81 -9.08
C THR A 337 -1.65 13.33 -7.88
N ASN A 338 -0.77 14.15 -7.38
CA ASN A 338 0.47 13.85 -6.70
C ASN A 338 0.75 14.67 -5.47
N SER A 339 -0.23 15.25 -4.81
CA SER A 339 0.06 15.74 -3.47
C SER A 339 0.31 14.59 -2.48
N THR A 340 -0.14 13.36 -2.80
CA THR A 340 0.12 12.19 -1.97
C THR A 340 0.63 10.96 -2.71
N SER A 341 0.27 10.69 -3.95
CA SER A 341 0.60 9.43 -4.62
C SER A 341 1.62 9.49 -5.75
N ALA A 342 1.88 10.62 -6.37
CA ALA A 342 2.72 10.70 -7.55
C ALA A 342 4.20 11.02 -7.34
N PHE A 343 4.67 11.05 -6.10
CA PHE A 343 6.12 11.12 -5.88
C PHE A 343 6.82 9.75 -5.92
N VAL A 344 6.06 8.66 -6.07
CA VAL A 344 6.64 7.31 -6.12
C VAL A 344 7.07 6.91 -7.54
N ARG A 345 6.56 7.55 -8.61
CA ARG A 345 7.00 7.22 -9.98
C ARG A 345 7.53 8.44 -10.73
N ARG A 346 8.79 8.33 -11.16
CA ARG A 346 9.51 9.30 -11.99
C ARG A 346 8.67 9.72 -13.20
N ARG A 347 8.14 10.96 -13.21
CA ARG A 347 7.63 11.61 -14.42
C ARG A 347 8.34 12.94 -14.64
N PRO A 348 8.67 13.29 -15.90
CA PRO A 348 9.42 14.49 -16.21
C PRO A 348 8.63 15.76 -15.95
N ALA A 349 9.37 16.80 -15.70
CA ALA A 349 9.06 18.12 -15.24
C ALA A 349 8.27 19.01 -16.22
N ALA A 350 7.09 18.62 -16.64
CA ALA A 350 6.30 19.45 -17.56
C ALA A 350 5.48 20.56 -16.86
N ASP A 351 5.29 20.49 -15.52
CA ASP A 351 4.46 21.47 -14.81
C ASP A 351 5.07 21.94 -13.50
N ARG A 352 5.85 23.01 -13.58
CA ARG A 352 6.50 23.65 -12.42
C ARG A 352 5.49 24.26 -11.43
N HIS A 353 4.32 24.71 -11.89
CA HIS A 353 3.30 25.34 -11.05
C HIS A 353 2.64 24.34 -10.11
N GLY A 354 2.40 23.11 -10.56
CA GLY A 354 1.81 22.04 -9.74
C GLY A 354 2.82 21.39 -8.78
N GLN A 355 4.12 21.46 -9.09
CA GLN A 355 5.16 20.84 -8.25
C GLN A 355 5.51 21.67 -7.01
N SER A 356 5.48 23.00 -7.12
CA SER A 356 5.83 23.89 -6.01
C SER A 356 4.93 23.72 -4.78
N PRO A 357 3.58 23.65 -4.89
CA PRO A 357 2.71 23.34 -3.76
C PRO A 357 2.98 21.95 -3.17
N GLY A 358 3.31 20.95 -4.00
CA GLY A 358 3.63 19.60 -3.54
C GLY A 358 4.91 19.53 -2.70
N ILE A 359 5.93 20.29 -3.08
CA ILE A 359 7.16 20.44 -2.30
C ILE A 359 6.84 21.16 -0.97
N ALA A 360 6.11 22.28 -1.04
CA ALA A 360 5.71 23.03 0.14
C ALA A 360 4.93 22.16 1.15
N ASP A 361 4.02 21.30 0.68
CA ASP A 361 3.25 20.37 1.51
C ASP A 361 4.13 19.39 2.29
N LYS A 362 5.14 18.82 1.63
CA LYS A 362 6.10 17.93 2.28
C LYS A 362 6.92 18.65 3.34
N PHE A 363 7.39 19.85 3.01
CA PHE A 363 8.13 20.67 3.98
C PHE A 363 7.29 21.05 5.18
N ASP A 364 6.07 21.55 4.99
CA ASP A 364 5.17 21.89 6.09
C ASP A 364 4.92 20.66 6.97
N THR A 365 4.73 19.49 6.36
CA THR A 365 4.50 18.26 7.11
C THR A 365 5.72 17.86 7.93
N ILE A 366 6.91 17.75 7.31
CA ILE A 366 8.14 17.31 7.99
C ILE A 366 8.50 18.28 9.12
N THR A 367 8.55 19.58 8.82
CA THR A 367 8.92 20.60 9.81
C THR A 367 7.90 20.72 10.93
N GLY A 368 6.62 20.62 10.60
CA GLY A 368 5.53 20.62 11.55
C GLY A 368 5.62 19.43 12.51
N MET A 369 5.81 18.20 12.00
CA MET A 369 5.94 16.99 12.81
C MET A 369 7.18 17.04 13.71
N PHE A 370 8.32 17.45 13.18
CA PHE A 370 9.54 17.60 13.98
C PHE A 370 9.39 18.66 15.10
N SER A 371 8.69 19.77 14.81
CA SER A 371 8.40 20.78 15.84
C SER A 371 7.56 20.27 17.00
N ARG A 372 6.79 19.21 16.77
CA ARG A 372 5.98 18.52 17.78
C ARG A 372 6.70 17.33 18.43
N GLY A 373 7.91 17.02 18.02
CA GLY A 373 8.71 15.93 18.56
C GLY A 373 8.44 14.55 17.93
N PHE A 374 7.67 14.50 16.83
CA PHE A 374 7.49 13.29 16.04
C PHE A 374 8.72 13.10 15.13
N ILE A 375 9.69 12.35 15.61
CA ILE A 375 10.92 12.03 14.87
C ILE A 375 10.85 10.57 14.48
N PRO A 376 10.93 10.23 13.17
CA PRO A 376 10.94 8.84 12.74
C PRO A 376 12.19 8.14 13.28
N THR A 377 12.01 6.91 13.74
CA THR A 377 13.10 5.98 14.09
C THR A 377 13.21 4.94 12.98
N GLY A 378 14.39 4.29 12.82
CA GLY A 378 14.65 3.36 11.73
C GLY A 378 13.66 2.19 11.60
N SER A 379 12.87 1.91 12.64
CA SER A 379 11.85 0.85 12.68
C SER A 379 10.41 1.36 12.78
N GLN A 380 10.19 2.65 13.04
CA GLN A 380 8.85 3.23 13.20
C GLN A 380 8.80 4.63 12.58
N ASP A 381 8.11 4.74 11.44
CA ASP A 381 7.69 6.01 10.86
C ASP A 381 6.16 6.08 10.90
N PRO A 382 5.56 6.63 11.99
CA PRO A 382 4.11 6.67 12.18
C PRO A 382 3.39 7.56 11.15
N LEU A 383 4.15 8.37 10.43
CA LEU A 383 3.66 9.21 9.34
C LEU A 383 4.74 9.14 8.27
N PRO A 384 4.63 8.39 7.20
CA PRO A 384 5.71 8.06 6.27
C PRO A 384 6.59 9.27 5.88
N CYS A 385 7.20 9.89 6.89
CA CYS A 385 8.07 11.05 6.78
C CYS A 385 9.39 10.67 6.13
N ALA A 386 9.89 9.45 6.43
CA ALA A 386 11.11 8.92 5.82
C ALA A 386 10.87 8.40 4.39
N ALA A 387 9.68 7.89 4.07
CA ALA A 387 9.32 7.50 2.71
C ALA A 387 9.04 8.71 1.78
N ARG A 388 8.94 9.91 2.33
CA ARG A 388 8.71 11.16 1.59
C ARG A 388 9.95 11.86 1.02
N PRO A 389 11.20 11.55 1.34
CA PRO A 389 12.36 12.17 0.71
C PRO A 389 12.82 11.50 -0.58
N SER A 390 11.92 11.06 -1.44
CA SER A 390 12.24 11.04 -2.85
C SER A 390 12.03 12.41 -3.49
N VAL A 391 12.45 13.48 -2.80
CA VAL A 391 12.94 14.67 -3.49
C VAL A 391 14.14 14.14 -4.27
N PRO A 392 14.17 14.17 -5.61
CA PRO A 392 15.33 13.74 -6.38
C PRO A 392 16.55 14.34 -5.73
N SER A 393 17.53 13.50 -5.43
CA SER A 393 18.84 13.97 -4.97
C SER A 393 19.19 15.16 -5.84
N THR A 394 19.31 16.29 -5.25
CA THR A 394 19.18 17.64 -5.74
C THR A 394 20.13 18.07 -6.86
N SER A 395 20.86 17.15 -7.47
CA SER A 395 21.87 17.47 -8.48
C SER A 395 21.35 17.94 -9.84
N SER A 396 20.04 17.76 -10.13
CA SER A 396 19.51 18.18 -11.45
C SER A 396 18.39 19.22 -11.41
N TRP A 397 17.88 19.60 -10.21
CA TRP A 397 16.63 20.37 -10.12
C TRP A 397 16.69 21.62 -9.23
N MET A 398 17.61 21.68 -8.28
CA MET A 398 17.75 22.81 -7.39
C MET A 398 19.08 23.53 -7.65
N PRO A 399 19.08 24.88 -7.82
CA PRO A 399 20.32 25.65 -7.85
C PRO A 399 21.12 25.41 -6.58
N ALA A 400 22.43 25.40 -6.70
CA ALA A 400 23.34 25.36 -5.55
C ALA A 400 22.95 26.46 -4.54
N GLY A 401 22.62 26.07 -3.31
CA GLY A 401 22.16 27.03 -2.28
C GLY A 401 20.73 26.81 -1.77
N THR A 402 19.97 25.86 -2.32
CA THR A 402 18.57 25.60 -1.91
C THR A 402 18.45 25.20 -0.44
N SER A 403 19.40 24.44 0.10
CA SER A 403 19.44 24.09 1.53
C SER A 403 19.55 25.33 2.42
N THR A 404 20.32 26.34 1.98
CA THR A 404 20.48 27.63 2.67
C THR A 404 19.20 28.44 2.64
N ALA A 405 18.46 28.42 1.51
CA ALA A 405 17.17 29.07 1.38
C ALA A 405 16.13 28.50 2.33
N MET A 406 16.10 27.16 2.48
CA MET A 406 15.26 26.47 3.44
C MET A 406 15.60 26.78 4.88
N LYS A 407 16.89 26.82 5.21
CA LYS A 407 17.37 27.25 6.54
C LYS A 407 16.93 28.68 6.89
N SER A 408 16.87 29.58 5.91
CA SER A 408 16.41 30.96 6.11
C SER A 408 14.90 31.07 6.38
N PHE A 409 14.08 30.19 5.78
CA PHE A 409 12.64 30.14 6.03
C PHE A 409 12.32 29.65 7.44
N LEU A 410 13.11 28.71 7.94
CA LEU A 410 12.96 28.15 9.29
C LEU A 410 13.47 29.07 10.41
N ARG A 411 14.11 30.22 10.07
CA ARG A 411 14.51 31.23 11.05
C ARG A 411 13.27 31.95 11.62
N PRO A 412 13.18 32.08 12.94
CA PRO A 412 12.03 32.72 13.60
C PRO A 412 12.00 34.23 13.33
N GLN A 413 10.83 34.72 12.88
CA GLN A 413 10.53 36.15 12.76
C GLN A 413 9.91 36.78 14.01
N SER A 414 9.91 36.11 15.17
CA SER A 414 9.40 36.71 16.41
C SER A 414 10.25 36.34 17.63
N PRO A 415 10.35 37.27 18.60
CA PRO A 415 11.22 37.10 19.73
C PRO A 415 10.59 36.33 20.88
N ARG A 416 11.43 35.50 21.52
CA ARG A 416 11.31 34.99 22.89
C ARG A 416 10.27 33.89 23.16
N ARG A 417 10.76 32.68 23.19
CA ARG A 417 10.65 31.56 24.14
C ARG A 417 10.72 30.21 23.46
N ARG A 418 11.78 29.46 23.69
CA ARG A 418 12.12 28.05 23.38
C ARG A 418 13.38 27.86 22.54
N ARG A 419 14.52 28.32 23.05
CA ARG A 419 15.84 28.15 22.38
C ARG A 419 16.31 26.69 22.25
N GLY A 420 15.95 25.79 23.16
CA GLY A 420 16.51 24.42 23.19
C GLY A 420 15.94 23.48 22.10
N ARG A 421 14.60 23.45 21.91
CA ARG A 421 13.96 22.52 20.94
C ARG A 421 14.20 22.90 19.47
N ARG A 422 14.37 24.18 19.16
CA ARG A 422 14.57 24.64 17.78
C ARG A 422 15.96 24.36 17.21
N SER A 423 17.00 24.42 18.04
CA SER A 423 18.37 24.05 17.66
C SER A 423 18.45 22.55 17.30
N GLN A 424 17.71 21.70 18.02
CA GLN A 424 17.67 20.28 17.78
C GLN A 424 16.94 19.92 16.47
N VAL A 425 15.83 20.60 16.18
CA VAL A 425 15.07 20.42 14.92
C VAL A 425 15.88 20.85 13.70
N MET A 426 16.66 21.93 13.81
CA MET A 426 17.53 22.39 12.72
C MET A 426 18.68 21.42 12.46
N GLY A 427 19.31 20.88 13.50
CA GLY A 427 20.35 19.85 13.39
C GLY A 427 19.82 18.57 12.69
N GLN A 428 18.64 18.11 13.08
CA GLN A 428 18.01 16.93 12.48
C GLN A 428 17.56 17.12 11.02
N LEU A 429 17.24 18.35 10.62
CA LEU A 429 16.97 18.69 9.22
C LEU A 429 18.24 18.74 8.38
N ASP A 430 19.36 19.19 8.96
CA ASP A 430 20.66 19.20 8.29
C ASP A 430 21.21 17.78 8.04
N ASP A 431 20.89 16.82 8.91
CA ASP A 431 21.25 15.39 8.76
C ASP A 431 20.37 14.66 7.73
N LEU A 432 19.21 15.21 7.38
CA LEU A 432 18.26 14.63 6.44
C LEU A 432 18.33 15.23 5.02
N LEU A 433 18.99 16.36 4.86
CA LEU A 433 19.21 17.08 3.60
C LEU A 433 20.64 16.91 3.09
#